data_d685b44852063f6eb5ed7705911a1068
#
_entry.id   d685b44852063f6eb5ed7705911a1068
#
_cell.length_a   1.000
_cell.length_b   1.000
_cell.length_c   1.000
_cell.angle_alpha   90.00
_cell.angle_beta   90.00
_cell.angle_gamma   90.00
#
_symmetry.space_group_name_H-M   'P 1'
#
loop_
_entity.id
_entity.type
_entity.pdbx_description
1 polymer ?
#
loop_
_entity_poly.entity_id
_entity_poly.type
_entity_poly.pdbx_seq_one_letter_code
_entity_poly.pdbx_strand_id
1 'polypeptide(L)'
;MQEISKTIHFPKYDTAAISEINDGIYRISGFASDYGITFNQFLIADRDPILIHTGPIGSYHLIEDRVKEVMPLEKLAYVAFLHFESDEWGGMEFLQAPKIRLVCSDLSSKLNLTGWYNVPVNHISFWDNETLKTGNKSLRFIMTPHVHHWDSMMIFEETTRSLFTSDLFIQPGDNHKAVISDDLSESMINLYRAVGIFASEQPVRRTTERLVKFNPSMVYPMHGSCLDSSVFPKYVEAIMNKDFAYTDMLLGQKLL
;
A
#
# COMPACT_ATOMS: atom_id res chain seq x y z
N MET A 1 1.62 -5.99 -42.39
CA MET A 1 1.23 -6.04 -40.95
C MET A 1 2.54 -5.96 -40.17
N GLN A 2 2.82 -4.83 -39.54
CA GLN A 2 3.93 -4.76 -38.58
C GLN A 2 3.50 -5.55 -37.34
N GLU A 3 4.24 -6.60 -37.02
CA GLU A 3 4.14 -7.29 -35.75
C GLU A 3 4.48 -6.30 -34.64
N ILE A 4 3.47 -5.84 -33.92
CA ILE A 4 3.68 -5.06 -32.69
C ILE A 4 3.96 -6.09 -31.61
N SER A 5 5.21 -6.55 -31.54
CA SER A 5 5.70 -7.26 -30.37
C SER A 5 5.87 -6.22 -29.24
N LYS A 6 4.79 -5.96 -28.52
CA LYS A 6 4.88 -5.24 -27.24
C LYS A 6 5.29 -6.27 -26.20
N THR A 7 6.54 -6.22 -25.81
CA THR A 7 6.98 -6.91 -24.59
C THR A 7 6.24 -6.29 -23.41
N ILE A 8 5.41 -7.07 -22.75
CA ILE A 8 4.74 -6.62 -21.53
C ILE A 8 5.81 -6.62 -20.44
N HIS A 9 6.16 -5.43 -19.97
CA HIS A 9 7.03 -5.28 -18.81
C HIS A 9 6.13 -5.20 -17.56
N PHE A 10 6.28 -6.17 -16.68
CA PHE A 10 5.65 -6.10 -15.35
C PHE A 10 6.56 -5.28 -14.42
N PRO A 11 5.99 -4.48 -13.49
CA PRO A 11 6.78 -3.89 -12.43
C PRO A 11 7.57 -4.97 -11.70
N LYS A 12 8.87 -4.80 -11.60
CA LYS A 12 9.73 -5.69 -10.84
C LYS A 12 10.92 -4.94 -10.28
N TYR A 13 11.44 -5.45 -9.20
CA TYR A 13 12.74 -5.07 -8.65
C TYR A 13 13.57 -6.34 -8.40
N ASP A 14 14.88 -6.20 -8.46
CA ASP A 14 15.81 -7.33 -8.36
C ASP A 14 16.37 -7.52 -6.95
N THR A 15 16.13 -6.57 -6.06
CA THR A 15 16.56 -6.61 -4.65
C THR A 15 15.49 -6.02 -3.76
N ALA A 16 15.37 -6.54 -2.54
CA ALA A 16 14.53 -5.96 -1.50
C ALA A 16 15.32 -5.83 -0.20
N ALA A 17 15.08 -4.74 0.52
CA ALA A 17 15.58 -4.51 1.87
C ALA A 17 14.46 -4.72 2.89
N ILE A 18 14.83 -5.02 4.14
CA ILE A 18 13.90 -5.05 5.27
C ILE A 18 14.42 -4.16 6.39
N SER A 19 13.52 -3.42 7.02
CA SER A 19 13.83 -2.53 8.15
C SER A 19 12.70 -2.57 9.18
N GLU A 20 13.01 -2.76 10.44
CA GLU A 20 12.06 -2.54 11.52
C GLU A 20 11.85 -1.04 11.70
N ILE A 21 10.62 -0.59 11.60
CA ILE A 21 10.24 0.83 11.69
C ILE A 21 9.75 1.17 13.08
N ASN A 22 8.98 0.27 13.66
CA ASN A 22 8.40 0.42 14.98
C ASN A 22 8.19 -0.98 15.57
N ASP A 23 7.90 -1.11 16.85
CA ASP A 23 7.71 -2.35 17.60
C ASP A 23 7.01 -3.46 16.80
N GLY A 24 7.80 -4.39 16.25
CA GLY A 24 7.34 -5.50 15.43
C GLY A 24 6.71 -5.12 14.08
N ILE A 25 6.88 -3.89 13.59
CA ILE A 25 6.40 -3.45 12.28
C ILE A 25 7.61 -3.25 11.35
N TYR A 26 7.66 -4.05 10.29
CA TYR A 26 8.76 -4.08 9.34
C TYR A 26 8.31 -3.54 7.99
N ARG A 27 9.12 -2.69 7.37
CA ARG A 27 9.01 -2.29 5.97
C ARG A 27 9.91 -3.19 5.13
N ILE A 28 9.36 -3.85 4.15
CA ILE A 28 10.06 -4.55 3.07
C ILE A 28 9.94 -3.67 1.84
N SER A 29 11.05 -3.35 1.18
CA SER A 29 11.02 -2.39 0.07
C SER A 29 11.98 -2.77 -1.05
N GLY A 30 11.54 -2.58 -2.29
CA GLY A 30 12.35 -2.75 -3.49
C GLY A 30 12.11 -1.59 -4.47
N PHE A 31 13.18 -1.16 -5.16
CA PHE A 31 13.12 -0.08 -6.15
C PHE A 31 13.00 -0.64 -7.56
N ALA A 32 11.93 -0.28 -8.26
CA ALA A 32 11.74 -0.60 -9.65
C ALA A 32 12.24 0.56 -10.52
N SER A 33 13.45 0.44 -11.06
CA SER A 33 14.13 1.49 -11.82
C SER A 33 13.35 1.94 -13.06
N ASP A 34 12.67 1.00 -13.73
CA ASP A 34 11.89 1.25 -14.94
C ASP A 34 10.67 2.14 -14.68
N TYR A 35 10.20 2.16 -13.43
CA TYR A 35 9.08 2.98 -12.98
C TYR A 35 9.50 4.18 -12.14
N GLY A 36 10.78 4.21 -11.72
CA GLY A 36 11.30 5.29 -10.88
C GLY A 36 10.62 5.39 -9.51
N ILE A 37 10.16 4.26 -8.95
CA ILE A 37 9.39 4.23 -7.70
C ILE A 37 9.78 3.03 -6.83
N THR A 38 9.71 3.21 -5.52
CA THR A 38 9.91 2.14 -4.53
C THR A 38 8.57 1.50 -4.18
N PHE A 39 8.52 0.17 -4.14
CA PHE A 39 7.38 -0.62 -3.69
C PHE A 39 7.59 -1.08 -2.25
N ASN A 40 6.59 -0.95 -1.42
CA ASN A 40 6.63 -1.32 -0.01
C ASN A 40 5.60 -2.41 0.32
N GLN A 41 6.03 -3.36 1.12
CA GLN A 41 5.18 -4.31 1.80
C GLN A 41 5.48 -4.20 3.31
N PHE A 42 4.48 -4.46 4.16
CA PHE A 42 4.67 -4.29 5.59
C PHE A 42 4.30 -5.58 6.33
N LEU A 43 5.24 -6.07 7.14
CA LEU A 43 5.00 -7.18 8.04
C LEU A 43 4.74 -6.64 9.44
N ILE A 44 3.60 -6.99 10.03
CA ILE A 44 3.32 -6.79 11.44
C ILE A 44 3.52 -8.14 12.13
N ALA A 45 4.64 -8.27 12.83
CA ALA A 45 5.01 -9.47 13.58
C ALA A 45 4.36 -9.41 14.97
N ASP A 46 3.33 -10.20 15.17
CA ASP A 46 2.60 -10.36 16.44
C ASP A 46 2.28 -11.85 16.62
N ARG A 47 1.42 -12.21 17.58
CA ARG A 47 0.98 -13.61 17.78
C ARG A 47 0.36 -14.19 16.50
N ASP A 48 -0.50 -13.44 15.83
CA ASP A 48 -1.13 -13.78 14.56
C ASP A 48 -0.65 -12.80 13.47
N PRO A 49 0.54 -13.06 12.85
CA PRO A 49 1.20 -12.08 12.00
C PRO A 49 0.41 -11.76 10.72
N ILE A 50 0.54 -10.53 10.24
CA ILE A 50 -0.07 -10.06 9.01
C ILE A 50 0.97 -9.43 8.07
N LEU A 51 0.93 -9.82 6.80
CA LEU A 51 1.64 -9.15 5.72
C LEU A 51 0.66 -8.24 4.98
N ILE A 52 0.95 -6.95 4.93
CA ILE A 52 0.19 -5.96 4.17
C ILE A 52 0.89 -5.81 2.82
N HIS A 53 0.18 -6.11 1.76
CA HIS A 53 0.62 -6.22 0.37
C HIS A 53 1.60 -7.38 0.13
N THR A 54 1.55 -7.93 -1.08
CA THR A 54 2.42 -9.03 -1.52
C THR A 54 3.39 -8.60 -2.62
N GLY A 55 3.26 -7.35 -3.08
CA GLY A 55 4.08 -6.80 -4.15
C GLY A 55 3.75 -7.34 -5.55
N PRO A 56 4.46 -6.84 -6.56
CA PRO A 56 4.33 -7.31 -7.92
C PRO A 56 4.70 -8.80 -8.04
N ILE A 57 4.00 -9.53 -8.89
CA ILE A 57 4.19 -10.98 -9.09
C ILE A 57 5.65 -11.35 -9.37
N GLY A 58 6.37 -10.55 -10.16
CA GLY A 58 7.77 -10.82 -10.52
C GLY A 58 8.78 -10.68 -9.38
N SER A 59 8.41 -10.02 -8.28
CA SER A 59 9.30 -9.74 -7.14
C SER A 59 8.87 -10.43 -5.83
N TYR A 60 7.80 -11.21 -5.86
CA TYR A 60 7.24 -11.83 -4.65
C TYR A 60 8.27 -12.68 -3.88
N HIS A 61 9.13 -13.44 -4.57
CA HIS A 61 10.16 -14.26 -3.94
C HIS A 61 11.11 -13.46 -3.03
N LEU A 62 11.40 -12.20 -3.39
CA LEU A 62 12.24 -11.31 -2.57
C LEU A 62 11.51 -10.90 -1.29
N ILE A 63 10.19 -10.69 -1.36
CA ILE A 63 9.38 -10.35 -0.19
C ILE A 63 9.31 -11.55 0.75
N GLU A 64 9.08 -12.74 0.20
CA GLU A 64 9.08 -13.98 0.97
C GLU A 64 10.40 -14.19 1.71
N ASP A 65 11.54 -13.96 1.04
CA ASP A 65 12.87 -14.08 1.66
C ASP A 65 13.04 -13.07 2.81
N ARG A 66 12.57 -11.84 2.66
CA ARG A 66 12.63 -10.85 3.75
C ARG A 66 11.72 -11.21 4.91
N VAL A 67 10.52 -11.73 4.67
CA VAL A 67 9.64 -12.23 5.74
C VAL A 67 10.34 -13.34 6.54
N LYS A 68 11.02 -14.27 5.86
CA LYS A 68 11.75 -15.37 6.49
C LYS A 68 12.92 -14.93 7.40
N GLU A 69 13.47 -13.73 7.18
CA GLU A 69 14.47 -13.17 8.10
C GLU A 69 13.90 -12.81 9.48
N VAL A 70 12.59 -12.50 9.53
CA VAL A 70 11.90 -12.12 10.78
C VAL A 70 11.22 -13.33 11.41
N MET A 71 10.57 -14.17 10.60
CA MET A 71 9.76 -15.28 11.10
C MET A 71 9.57 -16.37 10.02
N PRO A 72 9.33 -17.64 10.42
CA PRO A 72 8.93 -18.68 9.48
C PRO A 72 7.63 -18.31 8.75
N LEU A 73 7.60 -18.47 7.43
CA LEU A 73 6.45 -18.10 6.59
C LEU A 73 5.15 -18.82 7.01
N GLU A 74 5.28 -20.06 7.50
CA GLU A 74 4.17 -20.91 7.96
C GLU A 74 3.44 -20.34 9.19
N LYS A 75 4.04 -19.36 9.87
CA LYS A 75 3.40 -18.63 10.97
C LYS A 75 2.53 -17.48 10.50
N LEU A 76 2.62 -17.06 9.23
CA LEU A 76 1.80 -15.99 8.69
C LEU A 76 0.32 -16.37 8.80
N ALA A 77 -0.44 -15.55 9.52
CA ALA A 77 -1.87 -15.78 9.76
C ALA A 77 -2.76 -15.03 8.76
N TYR A 78 -2.31 -13.87 8.33
CA TYR A 78 -3.07 -12.99 7.45
C TYR A 78 -2.20 -12.38 6.36
N VAL A 79 -2.84 -12.13 5.22
CA VAL A 79 -2.33 -11.24 4.17
C VAL A 79 -3.40 -10.23 3.84
N ALA A 80 -3.04 -8.96 3.80
CA ALA A 80 -3.97 -7.88 3.47
C ALA A 80 -3.56 -7.18 2.17
N PHE A 81 -4.53 -6.80 1.37
CA PHE A 81 -4.35 -5.75 0.36
C PHE A 81 -5.34 -4.62 0.62
N LEU A 82 -4.93 -3.39 0.35
CA LEU A 82 -5.70 -2.21 0.72
C LEU A 82 -6.61 -1.72 -0.41
N HIS A 83 -6.27 -2.07 -1.66
CA HIS A 83 -7.16 -2.01 -2.83
C HIS A 83 -6.74 -3.07 -3.87
N PHE A 84 -7.60 -3.31 -4.86
CA PHE A 84 -7.40 -4.38 -5.81
C PHE A 84 -6.51 -3.93 -6.99
N GLU A 85 -5.19 -3.87 -6.76
CA GLU A 85 -4.19 -3.55 -7.78
C GLU A 85 -3.03 -4.55 -7.76
N SER A 86 -2.41 -4.76 -8.91
CA SER A 86 -1.44 -5.85 -9.13
C SER A 86 -0.16 -5.74 -8.29
N ASP A 87 0.26 -4.57 -7.91
CA ASP A 87 1.43 -4.34 -7.07
C ASP A 87 1.13 -4.50 -5.57
N GLU A 88 -0.13 -4.51 -5.18
CA GLU A 88 -0.53 -4.83 -3.82
C GLU A 88 -0.75 -6.34 -3.61
N TRP A 89 -1.35 -7.03 -4.58
CA TRP A 89 -1.76 -8.41 -4.40
C TRP A 89 -1.17 -9.42 -5.40
N GLY A 90 -0.26 -8.98 -6.28
CA GLY A 90 0.31 -9.82 -7.33
C GLY A 90 0.99 -11.11 -6.85
N GLY A 91 1.52 -11.13 -5.64
CA GLY A 91 2.13 -12.31 -5.01
C GLY A 91 1.15 -13.28 -4.35
N MET A 92 -0.16 -13.00 -4.34
CA MET A 92 -1.16 -13.85 -3.68
C MET A 92 -1.22 -15.27 -4.23
N GLU A 93 -0.92 -15.45 -5.51
CA GLU A 93 -0.89 -16.76 -6.16
C GLU A 93 0.10 -17.72 -5.48
N PHE A 94 1.20 -17.20 -4.93
CA PHE A 94 2.25 -17.98 -4.28
C PHE A 94 1.97 -18.24 -2.80
N LEU A 95 1.08 -17.47 -2.17
CA LEU A 95 0.73 -17.59 -0.75
C LEU A 95 -0.40 -18.59 -0.47
N GLN A 96 -0.59 -19.58 -1.32
CA GLN A 96 -1.66 -20.59 -1.21
C GLN A 96 -1.44 -21.58 -0.04
N ALA A 97 -1.18 -21.08 1.17
CA ALA A 97 -1.19 -21.91 2.36
C ALA A 97 -2.62 -21.94 2.93
N PRO A 98 -3.23 -23.13 3.17
CA PRO A 98 -4.63 -23.26 3.63
C PRO A 98 -4.95 -22.53 4.93
N LYS A 99 -3.95 -22.10 5.67
CA LYS A 99 -4.07 -21.42 6.96
C LYS A 99 -4.10 -19.90 6.86
N ILE A 100 -3.56 -19.33 5.77
CA ILE A 100 -3.51 -17.88 5.59
C ILE A 100 -4.90 -17.37 5.22
N ARG A 101 -5.36 -16.36 5.92
CA ARG A 101 -6.62 -15.67 5.63
C ARG A 101 -6.34 -14.35 4.92
N LEU A 102 -6.98 -14.17 3.79
CA LEU A 102 -6.91 -12.93 3.05
C LEU A 102 -7.78 -11.88 3.72
N VAL A 103 -7.23 -10.69 3.94
CA VAL A 103 -7.90 -9.52 4.53
C VAL A 103 -8.07 -8.45 3.45
N CYS A 104 -9.30 -8.02 3.22
CA CYS A 104 -9.63 -7.00 2.23
C CYS A 104 -10.85 -6.17 2.65
N SER A 105 -11.18 -5.15 1.88
CA SER A 105 -12.43 -4.42 2.08
C SER A 105 -13.64 -5.29 1.75
N ASP A 106 -14.78 -4.98 2.35
CA ASP A 106 -16.04 -5.65 2.04
C ASP A 106 -16.45 -5.46 0.57
N LEU A 107 -16.08 -4.34 -0.05
CA LEU A 107 -16.28 -4.09 -1.47
C LEU A 107 -15.42 -5.01 -2.35
N SER A 108 -14.12 -5.14 -2.06
CA SER A 108 -13.23 -6.07 -2.76
C SER A 108 -13.71 -7.51 -2.62
N SER A 109 -14.10 -7.91 -1.42
CA SER A 109 -14.62 -9.24 -1.16
C SER A 109 -15.81 -9.58 -2.05
N LYS A 110 -16.81 -8.70 -2.13
CA LYS A 110 -18.04 -8.94 -2.85
C LYS A 110 -17.89 -8.89 -4.37
N LEU A 111 -17.09 -7.99 -4.89
CA LEU A 111 -17.05 -7.68 -6.32
C LEU A 111 -15.81 -8.23 -7.02
N ASN A 112 -14.66 -8.23 -6.37
CA ASN A 112 -13.42 -8.71 -6.97
C ASN A 112 -13.19 -10.20 -6.70
N LEU A 113 -13.18 -10.61 -5.42
CA LEU A 113 -12.81 -11.97 -5.07
C LEU A 113 -13.88 -13.00 -5.39
N THR A 114 -15.15 -12.67 -5.14
CA THR A 114 -16.23 -13.64 -5.31
C THR A 114 -16.84 -13.66 -6.72
N GLY A 115 -16.76 -12.55 -7.44
CA GLY A 115 -17.34 -12.40 -8.76
C GLY A 115 -16.38 -12.63 -9.92
N TRP A 116 -15.10 -12.34 -9.76
CA TRP A 116 -14.11 -12.26 -10.85
C TRP A 116 -12.93 -13.21 -10.69
N TYR A 117 -12.58 -13.55 -9.46
CA TYR A 117 -11.48 -14.45 -9.17
C TYR A 117 -11.97 -15.64 -8.37
N ASN A 118 -11.73 -16.83 -8.91
CA ASN A 118 -11.90 -18.06 -8.16
C ASN A 118 -10.64 -18.24 -7.26
N VAL A 119 -10.48 -17.36 -6.28
CA VAL A 119 -9.40 -17.49 -5.31
C VAL A 119 -9.85 -18.46 -4.23
N PRO A 120 -9.27 -19.66 -4.13
CA PRO A 120 -9.63 -20.64 -3.11
C PRO A 120 -9.04 -20.27 -1.75
N VAL A 121 -9.23 -19.02 -1.32
CA VAL A 121 -8.65 -18.51 -0.08
C VAL A 121 -9.78 -18.18 0.88
N ASN A 122 -9.65 -18.67 2.10
CA ASN A 122 -10.46 -18.16 3.20
C ASN A 122 -10.19 -16.67 3.36
N HIS A 123 -11.16 -15.82 3.07
CA HIS A 123 -11.01 -14.38 3.23
C HIS A 123 -11.91 -13.85 4.36
N ILE A 124 -11.45 -12.75 4.95
CA ILE A 124 -12.19 -11.97 5.91
C ILE A 124 -12.28 -10.56 5.34
N SER A 125 -13.48 -10.04 5.19
CA SER A 125 -13.69 -8.67 4.78
C SER A 125 -14.01 -7.77 5.96
N PHE A 126 -13.62 -6.52 5.83
CA PHE A 126 -13.87 -5.49 6.83
C PHE A 126 -14.57 -4.29 6.22
N TRP A 127 -15.46 -3.72 7.02
CA TRP A 127 -16.10 -2.46 6.75
C TRP A 127 -15.48 -1.35 7.60
N ASP A 128 -16.02 -0.16 7.47
CA ASP A 128 -15.50 1.03 8.14
C ASP A 128 -15.52 0.93 9.67
N ASN A 129 -14.38 1.26 10.31
CA ASN A 129 -14.14 1.20 11.75
C ASN A 129 -14.20 -0.19 12.41
N GLU A 130 -14.31 -1.27 11.65
CA GLU A 130 -14.13 -2.61 12.20
C GLU A 130 -12.67 -2.86 12.56
N THR A 131 -12.43 -3.83 13.46
CA THR A 131 -11.10 -4.11 13.98
C THR A 131 -10.74 -5.59 13.92
N LEU A 132 -9.45 -5.88 13.69
CA LEU A 132 -8.84 -7.20 13.81
C LEU A 132 -7.77 -7.16 14.89
N LYS A 133 -7.86 -8.07 15.86
CA LYS A 133 -6.79 -8.27 16.85
C LYS A 133 -5.83 -9.35 16.37
N THR A 134 -4.55 -9.03 16.33
CA THR A 134 -3.47 -9.95 15.91
C THR A 134 -2.68 -10.51 17.10
N GLY A 135 -3.06 -10.14 18.30
CA GLY A 135 -2.40 -10.48 19.57
C GLY A 135 -2.40 -9.28 20.49
N ASN A 136 -1.27 -8.64 20.62
CA ASN A 136 -1.10 -7.39 21.37
C ASN A 136 -1.52 -6.16 20.55
N LYS A 137 -1.56 -6.27 19.23
CA LYS A 137 -1.91 -5.18 18.31
C LYS A 137 -3.38 -5.25 17.89
N SER A 138 -3.93 -4.09 17.56
CA SER A 138 -5.32 -3.91 17.11
C SER A 138 -5.34 -3.10 15.83
N LEU A 139 -5.77 -3.70 14.74
CA LEU A 139 -5.84 -3.11 13.42
C LEU A 139 -7.25 -2.60 13.16
N ARG A 140 -7.43 -1.30 13.04
CA ARG A 140 -8.70 -0.66 12.64
C ARG A 140 -8.71 -0.45 11.15
N PHE A 141 -9.75 -0.89 10.48
CA PHE A 141 -9.95 -0.70 9.04
C PHE A 141 -10.72 0.60 8.77
N ILE A 142 -10.26 1.37 7.82
CA ILE A 142 -10.79 2.67 7.46
C ILE A 142 -11.14 2.62 5.98
N MET A 143 -12.43 2.63 5.65
CA MET A 143 -12.85 2.69 4.25
C MET A 143 -12.53 4.05 3.66
N THR A 144 -11.86 4.04 2.50
CA THR A 144 -11.39 5.24 1.79
C THR A 144 -11.71 5.16 0.29
N PRO A 145 -12.99 4.93 -0.09
CA PRO A 145 -13.38 4.73 -1.48
C PRO A 145 -12.95 5.92 -2.35
N HIS A 146 -12.41 5.63 -3.55
CA HIS A 146 -11.84 6.58 -4.50
C HIS A 146 -10.55 7.30 -4.03
N VAL A 147 -9.83 6.69 -3.04
CA VAL A 147 -8.49 7.12 -2.65
C VAL A 147 -7.50 5.93 -2.77
N HIS A 148 -6.97 5.54 -3.96
CA HIS A 148 -7.50 6.10 -5.24
C HIS A 148 -8.54 5.16 -5.88
N HIS A 149 -8.58 3.91 -5.52
CA HIS A 149 -9.48 2.89 -6.07
C HIS A 149 -10.85 2.92 -5.37
N TRP A 150 -11.93 2.46 -6.04
CA TRP A 150 -13.29 2.48 -5.49
C TRP A 150 -13.46 1.55 -4.28
N ASP A 151 -12.64 0.52 -4.16
CA ASP A 151 -12.66 -0.46 -3.07
C ASP A 151 -11.59 -0.21 -2.00
N SER A 152 -10.89 0.93 -2.06
CA SER A 152 -9.78 1.26 -1.17
C SER A 152 -10.18 1.30 0.29
N MET A 153 -9.29 0.78 1.11
CA MET A 153 -9.28 0.93 2.57
C MET A 153 -7.87 1.23 3.06
N MET A 154 -7.74 1.67 4.30
CA MET A 154 -6.49 1.88 5.01
C MET A 154 -6.54 1.16 6.35
N ILE A 155 -5.37 0.97 6.98
CA ILE A 155 -5.27 0.32 8.28
C ILE A 155 -4.62 1.28 9.27
N PHE A 156 -5.21 1.43 10.45
CA PHE A 156 -4.61 2.10 11.58
C PHE A 156 -4.33 1.09 12.70
N GLU A 157 -3.07 0.85 13.01
CA GLU A 157 -2.65 0.05 14.15
C GLU A 157 -2.67 0.93 15.40
N GLU A 158 -3.54 0.57 16.35
CA GLU A 158 -3.93 1.43 17.47
C GLU A 158 -2.86 1.54 18.56
N THR A 159 -2.02 0.51 18.76
CA THR A 159 -1.05 0.46 19.85
C THR A 159 0.14 1.39 19.60
N THR A 160 0.73 1.32 18.41
CA THR A 160 1.86 2.15 17.99
C THR A 160 1.43 3.40 17.24
N ARG A 161 0.13 3.52 16.93
CA ARG A 161 -0.47 4.60 16.12
C ARG A 161 0.15 4.68 14.72
N SER A 162 0.30 3.51 14.10
CA SER A 162 0.86 3.33 12.76
C SER A 162 -0.25 3.34 11.72
N LEU A 163 -0.16 4.22 10.71
CA LEU A 163 -1.17 4.39 9.67
C LEU A 163 -0.65 3.89 8.32
N PHE A 164 -1.24 2.83 7.79
CA PHE A 164 -0.94 2.26 6.47
C PHE A 164 -1.90 2.85 5.45
N THR A 165 -1.37 3.57 4.46
CA THR A 165 -2.16 4.49 3.62
C THR A 165 -2.25 4.09 2.16
N SER A 166 -1.72 2.89 1.79
CA SER A 166 -1.68 2.50 0.38
C SER A 166 -1.07 3.63 -0.47
N ASP A 167 -1.71 4.07 -1.53
CA ASP A 167 -1.19 5.09 -2.44
C ASP A 167 -1.42 6.55 -2.02
N LEU A 168 -1.92 6.77 -0.82
CA LEU A 168 -1.92 8.12 -0.27
C LEU A 168 -0.59 8.41 0.43
N PHE A 169 -0.03 9.62 0.20
CA PHE A 169 1.26 10.11 0.72
C PHE A 169 2.51 9.46 0.12
N ILE A 170 2.39 8.84 -1.07
CA ILE A 170 3.50 8.22 -1.80
C ILE A 170 4.52 9.24 -2.30
N GLN A 171 5.77 8.79 -2.48
CA GLN A 171 6.84 9.62 -3.03
C GLN A 171 7.56 8.88 -4.18
N PRO A 172 7.97 9.59 -5.25
CA PRO A 172 8.76 9.01 -6.32
C PRO A 172 10.22 8.81 -5.91
N GLY A 173 10.95 8.00 -6.68
CA GLY A 173 12.38 7.81 -6.55
C GLY A 173 12.77 6.60 -5.72
N ASP A 174 14.09 6.41 -5.61
CA ASP A 174 14.70 5.38 -4.79
C ASP A 174 14.85 5.88 -3.35
N ASN A 175 13.87 5.57 -2.53
CA ASN A 175 13.81 6.01 -1.13
C ASN A 175 14.52 5.00 -0.23
N HIS A 176 15.86 5.02 -0.21
CA HIS A 176 16.70 4.14 0.60
C HIS A 176 16.46 4.28 2.10
N LYS A 177 16.15 5.50 2.58
CA LYS A 177 15.80 5.69 3.98
C LYS A 177 14.45 5.06 4.27
N ALA A 178 14.41 4.19 5.27
CA ALA A 178 13.16 3.56 5.69
C ALA A 178 12.15 4.58 6.23
N VAL A 179 12.63 5.58 6.96
CA VAL A 179 11.85 6.71 7.52
C VAL A 179 12.50 8.02 7.12
N ILE A 180 11.69 9.02 6.78
CA ILE A 180 12.15 10.38 6.47
C ILE A 180 11.45 11.41 7.35
N SER A 181 12.21 12.49 7.65
CA SER A 181 11.72 13.77 8.17
C SER A 181 11.85 14.88 7.13
N ASP A 182 12.40 14.57 5.96
CA ASP A 182 12.53 15.49 4.83
C ASP A 182 11.16 15.75 4.20
N ASP A 183 10.89 17.01 3.83
CA ASP A 183 9.64 17.38 3.17
C ASP A 183 9.70 17.09 1.68
N LEU A 184 9.06 15.99 1.25
CA LEU A 184 8.88 15.62 -0.15
C LEU A 184 7.43 15.81 -0.63
N SER A 185 6.62 16.60 0.08
CA SER A 185 5.21 16.81 -0.24
C SER A 185 4.99 17.42 -1.62
N GLU A 186 5.90 18.30 -2.08
CA GLU A 186 5.85 18.82 -3.45
C GLU A 186 6.10 17.74 -4.51
N SER A 187 7.06 16.83 -4.25
CA SER A 187 7.32 15.69 -5.14
C SER A 187 6.13 14.74 -5.21
N MET A 188 5.45 14.51 -4.09
CA MET A 188 4.19 13.77 -4.04
C MET A 188 3.11 14.40 -4.93
N ILE A 189 2.87 15.71 -4.80
CA ILE A 189 1.87 16.41 -5.60
C ILE A 189 2.20 16.35 -7.10
N ASN A 190 3.48 16.51 -7.45
CA ASN A 190 3.92 16.42 -8.84
C ASN A 190 3.76 15.00 -9.40
N LEU A 191 4.01 13.96 -8.60
CA LEU A 191 3.74 12.58 -8.98
C LEU A 191 2.26 12.36 -9.25
N TYR A 192 1.37 12.82 -8.36
CA TYR A 192 -0.08 12.69 -8.54
C TYR A 192 -0.58 13.34 -9.82
N ARG A 193 -0.07 14.54 -10.15
CA ARG A 193 -0.37 15.22 -11.41
C ARG A 193 0.13 14.47 -12.63
N ALA A 194 1.36 13.94 -12.55
CA ALA A 194 1.99 13.25 -13.68
C ALA A 194 1.30 11.92 -14.01
N VAL A 195 0.88 11.18 -13.00
CA VAL A 195 0.21 9.89 -13.15
C VAL A 195 -1.31 10.02 -13.35
N GLY A 196 -1.91 11.09 -12.81
CA GLY A 196 -3.37 11.27 -12.82
C GLY A 196 -4.10 10.26 -11.95
N ILE A 197 -3.46 9.84 -10.85
CA ILE A 197 -3.94 8.75 -9.99
C ILE A 197 -5.28 9.05 -9.31
N PHE A 198 -5.58 10.32 -9.03
CA PHE A 198 -6.83 10.76 -8.43
C PHE A 198 -7.73 11.48 -9.43
N ALA A 199 -8.97 11.03 -9.57
CA ALA A 199 -9.97 11.67 -10.43
C ALA A 199 -10.51 12.98 -9.85
N SER A 200 -10.37 13.21 -8.56
CA SER A 200 -10.86 14.40 -7.85
C SER A 200 -10.14 14.58 -6.52
N GLU A 201 -9.86 15.83 -6.15
CA GLU A 201 -9.30 16.17 -4.81
C GLU A 201 -10.30 15.91 -3.69
N GLN A 202 -11.59 16.04 -3.93
CA GLN A 202 -12.61 16.05 -2.88
C GLN A 202 -12.61 14.78 -2.01
N PRO A 203 -12.64 13.53 -2.54
CA PRO A 203 -12.57 12.34 -1.71
C PRO A 203 -11.25 12.23 -0.96
N VAL A 204 -10.14 12.66 -1.58
CA VAL A 204 -8.80 12.63 -0.96
C VAL A 204 -8.71 13.59 0.22
N ARG A 205 -9.17 14.83 0.05
CA ARG A 205 -9.19 15.83 1.13
C ARG A 205 -10.07 15.40 2.31
N ARG A 206 -11.28 14.88 2.05
CA ARG A 206 -12.17 14.34 3.11
C ARG A 206 -11.53 13.17 3.86
N THR A 207 -10.87 12.26 3.14
CA THR A 207 -10.14 11.16 3.75
C THR A 207 -9.00 11.69 4.61
N THR A 208 -8.18 12.60 4.09
CA THR A 208 -7.06 13.21 4.82
C THR A 208 -7.53 13.88 6.11
N GLU A 209 -8.62 14.69 6.08
CA GLU A 209 -9.23 15.30 7.28
C GLU A 209 -9.64 14.26 8.34
N ARG A 210 -10.09 13.09 7.88
CA ARG A 210 -10.43 11.99 8.76
C ARG A 210 -9.19 11.33 9.36
N LEU A 211 -8.15 11.07 8.53
CA LEU A 211 -6.91 10.42 8.97
C LEU A 211 -6.14 11.25 9.99
N VAL A 212 -6.11 12.57 9.86
CA VAL A 212 -5.48 13.48 10.83
C VAL A 212 -6.04 13.29 12.25
N LYS A 213 -7.33 12.95 12.40
CA LYS A 213 -7.97 12.75 13.72
C LYS A 213 -7.42 11.54 14.47
N PHE A 214 -6.85 10.57 13.78
CA PHE A 214 -6.15 9.44 14.42
C PHE A 214 -4.80 9.85 15.00
N ASN A 215 -4.27 11.02 14.62
CA ASN A 215 -2.98 11.57 15.07
C ASN A 215 -1.86 10.50 15.00
N PRO A 216 -1.55 9.97 13.79
CA PRO A 216 -0.57 8.89 13.64
C PRO A 216 0.81 9.32 14.09
N SER A 217 1.55 8.41 14.71
CA SER A 217 2.96 8.59 15.05
C SER A 217 3.86 8.33 13.85
N MET A 218 3.40 7.44 12.95
CA MET A 218 4.12 7.02 11.75
C MET A 218 3.11 6.71 10.63
N VAL A 219 3.44 7.10 9.40
CA VAL A 219 2.63 6.82 8.20
C VAL A 219 3.42 5.94 7.25
N TYR A 220 2.77 4.91 6.72
CA TYR A 220 3.34 3.84 5.91
C TYR A 220 2.70 3.82 4.52
N PRO A 221 3.20 4.60 3.55
CA PRO A 221 2.68 4.59 2.19
C PRO A 221 3.20 3.40 1.39
N MET A 222 2.46 2.99 0.36
CA MET A 222 2.84 1.89 -0.53
C MET A 222 4.14 2.20 -1.32
N HIS A 223 4.40 3.47 -1.61
CA HIS A 223 5.58 3.90 -2.35
C HIS A 223 6.34 4.98 -1.61
N GLY A 224 7.68 4.84 -1.60
CA GLY A 224 8.55 5.79 -0.94
C GLY A 224 8.89 5.42 0.51
N SER A 225 9.35 6.37 1.29
CA SER A 225 9.71 6.19 2.69
C SER A 225 8.51 6.35 3.64
N CYS A 226 8.58 5.74 4.81
CA CYS A 226 7.65 6.04 5.89
C CYS A 226 7.84 7.48 6.39
N LEU A 227 6.75 8.11 6.80
CA LEU A 227 6.75 9.51 7.28
C LEU A 227 6.60 9.53 8.79
N ASP A 228 7.49 10.21 9.46
CA ASP A 228 7.32 10.46 10.90
C ASP A 228 6.28 11.57 11.18
N SER A 229 5.91 11.71 12.44
CA SER A 229 4.91 12.70 12.86
C SER A 229 5.35 14.16 12.65
N SER A 230 6.65 14.44 12.44
CA SER A 230 7.16 15.80 12.23
C SER A 230 6.92 16.29 10.81
N VAL A 231 6.98 15.40 9.83
CA VAL A 231 6.80 15.71 8.40
C VAL A 231 5.37 15.51 7.90
N PHE A 232 4.61 14.61 8.51
CA PHE A 232 3.24 14.28 8.10
C PHE A 232 2.33 15.52 7.94
N PRO A 233 2.35 16.54 8.83
CA PRO A 233 1.53 17.75 8.66
C PRO A 233 1.78 18.50 7.36
N LYS A 234 3.01 18.47 6.80
CA LYS A 234 3.34 19.14 5.53
C LYS A 234 2.70 18.42 4.33
N TYR A 235 2.64 17.09 4.38
CA TYR A 235 1.92 16.30 3.37
C TYR A 235 0.41 16.55 3.42
N VAL A 236 -0.14 16.65 4.63
CA VAL A 236 -1.55 17.04 4.83
C VAL A 236 -1.81 18.43 4.26
N GLU A 237 -0.97 19.41 4.56
CA GLU A 237 -1.08 20.79 4.04
C GLU A 237 -1.05 20.82 2.50
N ALA A 238 -0.15 20.04 1.88
CA ALA A 238 -0.06 19.94 0.44
C ALA A 238 -1.35 19.40 -0.19
N ILE A 239 -1.92 18.30 0.37
CA ILE A 239 -3.20 17.73 -0.07
C ILE A 239 -4.35 18.73 0.08
N MET A 240 -4.39 19.49 1.17
CA MET A 240 -5.49 20.40 1.44
C MET A 240 -5.47 21.67 0.56
N ASN A 241 -4.27 22.12 0.14
CA ASN A 241 -4.10 23.43 -0.47
C ASN A 241 -3.67 23.41 -1.95
N LYS A 242 -3.25 22.25 -2.50
CA LYS A 242 -2.78 22.16 -3.90
C LYS A 242 -3.76 21.36 -4.76
N ASP A 243 -3.79 21.68 -6.04
CA ASP A 243 -4.54 20.91 -7.03
C ASP A 243 -3.64 19.78 -7.55
N PHE A 244 -4.17 18.56 -7.60
CA PHE A 244 -3.41 17.37 -8.00
C PHE A 244 -4.25 16.32 -8.73
N ALA A 245 -5.56 16.53 -8.87
CA ALA A 245 -6.43 15.59 -9.54
C ALA A 245 -6.14 15.51 -11.04
N TYR A 246 -6.59 14.41 -11.64
CA TYR A 246 -6.55 14.20 -13.08
C TYR A 246 -7.14 15.40 -13.84
N THR A 247 -6.46 15.77 -14.93
CA THR A 247 -6.94 16.78 -15.87
C THR A 247 -6.94 16.21 -17.28
N ASP A 248 -7.80 16.73 -18.15
CA ASP A 248 -7.88 16.30 -19.56
C ASP A 248 -6.55 16.45 -20.34
N MET A 249 -5.59 17.17 -19.78
CA MET A 249 -4.25 17.30 -20.37
C MET A 249 -3.52 15.99 -20.53
N LEU A 250 -3.82 14.97 -19.72
CA LEU A 250 -3.22 13.64 -19.84
C LEU A 250 -3.67 12.86 -21.08
N LEU A 251 -4.84 13.17 -21.65
CA LEU A 251 -5.36 12.49 -22.84
C LEU A 251 -4.53 12.71 -24.10
N GLY A 252 -3.74 13.78 -24.17
CA GLY A 252 -2.84 14.10 -25.28
C GLY A 252 -1.39 13.61 -25.07
N GLN A 253 -1.07 13.10 -23.92
CA GLN A 253 0.28 12.63 -23.58
C GLN A 253 0.34 11.10 -23.75
N LYS A 254 1.40 10.60 -24.42
CA LYS A 254 1.71 9.17 -24.31
C LYS A 254 2.14 8.95 -22.84
N LEU A 255 1.27 8.32 -22.08
CA LEU A 255 1.69 7.74 -20.81
C LEU A 255 2.77 6.71 -21.12
N LEU A 256 3.95 6.95 -20.68
CA LEU A 256 5.24 6.26 -20.70
C LEU A 256 5.30 4.93 -21.47
#